data_6ba01518e64655001eb6180d5607aba3
#
_entry.id   6ba01518e64655001eb6180d5607aba3
#
_cell.length_a   1.000
_cell.length_b   1.000
_cell.length_c   1.000
_cell.angle_alpha   90.00
_cell.angle_beta   90.00
_cell.angle_gamma   90.00
#
_symmetry.space_group_name_H-M   'P 1'
#
loop_
_entity.id
_entity.type
_entity.pdbx_description
1 polymer ?
#
loop_
_entity_poly.entity_id
_entity_poly.type
_entity_poly.pdbx_seq_one_letter_code
_entity_poly.pdbx_strand_id
1 'polypeptide(L)'
;MKPEFTIETFQKIMGLEESRGRLKEFCYSQEVKTLSQEIKDLRSELRNHSKDKREELQQQLEELTQQYEEKKKSEIVEAYNQVVHGKYHVKLKEVEAKGKAAYTVDDMASMLISKFIALEIKNQYQLRPANRDEVVEELRVLLDNPMQKILIRADIHHFYESILQQSLLERIEADDYLTATTIRYLRKFFYEYNQLTNNKEHKGIPRGLSFSPELAEIYLHEFDKKVKSVNGLYFYKRYVDDIVLLVNPSKININDCWDAIQKIAEGLSLTLHDNNDKIVRVQLPTDGKEHFSFSYLGYQFRYDNGRTELLLTEDKMKKYRKTIDCIFDAYAKVANYRTTDEHGKKHADGLLQFMHRIDALTGNGNLDSRRNFVKTGLFYSNRLLTDKSQLEVLDDYLAEALNDPERFSPPHNLFNYGEGNNYDENVRRIKEKILTKYSFKSGFNDRRMYRWNDYVVVLKQLQNLYYKSQL
;
A
#
# COMPACT_ATOMS: atom_id res chain seq x y z
N MET A 1 2.82 -7.75 -27.34
CA MET A 1 3.82 -6.99 -28.14
C MET A 1 4.96 -6.63 -27.21
N LYS A 2 6.21 -6.96 -27.56
CA LYS A 2 7.39 -6.56 -26.77
C LYS A 2 7.45 -5.04 -26.70
N PRO A 3 7.62 -4.42 -25.52
CA PRO A 3 7.88 -3.00 -25.45
C PRO A 3 9.23 -2.73 -26.12
N GLU A 4 9.27 -1.81 -27.06
CA GLU A 4 10.50 -1.40 -27.70
C GLU A 4 11.20 -0.35 -26.85
N PHE A 5 12.54 -0.41 -26.82
CA PHE A 5 13.37 0.56 -26.10
C PHE A 5 13.49 1.84 -26.92
N THR A 6 12.41 2.66 -26.93
CA THR A 6 12.25 3.86 -27.73
C THR A 6 11.88 5.08 -26.89
N ILE A 7 12.06 6.26 -27.48
CA ILE A 7 11.65 7.54 -26.87
C ILE A 7 10.14 7.53 -26.56
N GLU A 8 9.32 7.01 -27.47
CA GLU A 8 7.86 6.95 -27.30
C GLU A 8 7.48 6.08 -26.10
N THR A 9 8.19 4.99 -25.86
CA THR A 9 7.98 4.14 -24.70
C THR A 9 8.35 4.88 -23.41
N PHE A 10 9.44 5.63 -23.39
CA PHE A 10 9.85 6.45 -22.25
C PHE A 10 8.85 7.58 -21.97
N GLN A 11 8.35 8.24 -23.00
CA GLN A 11 7.30 9.25 -22.87
C GLN A 11 6.00 8.67 -22.29
N LYS A 12 5.59 7.48 -22.75
CA LYS A 12 4.42 6.76 -22.20
C LYS A 12 4.61 6.39 -20.73
N ILE A 13 5.80 5.90 -20.34
CA ILE A 13 6.12 5.59 -18.94
C ILE A 13 6.01 6.86 -18.07
N MET A 14 6.62 7.98 -18.51
CA MET A 14 6.54 9.25 -17.79
C MET A 14 5.10 9.73 -17.64
N GLY A 15 4.32 9.73 -18.71
CA GLY A 15 2.90 10.12 -18.68
C GLY A 15 2.07 9.26 -17.73
N LEU A 16 2.35 7.96 -17.64
CA LEU A 16 1.70 7.05 -16.69
C LEU A 16 2.10 7.36 -15.23
N GLU A 17 3.36 7.61 -14.95
CA GLU A 17 3.81 7.94 -13.60
C GLU A 17 3.29 9.33 -13.16
N GLU A 18 3.25 10.28 -14.06
CA GLU A 18 2.66 11.61 -13.82
C GLU A 18 1.16 11.51 -13.52
N SER A 19 0.41 10.77 -14.34
CA SER A 19 -1.03 10.57 -14.14
C SER A 19 -1.36 9.88 -12.82
N ARG A 20 -0.42 9.10 -12.27
CA ARG A 20 -0.53 8.40 -10.99
C ARG A 20 -0.02 9.22 -9.81
N GLY A 21 0.48 10.43 -10.03
CA GLY A 21 1.09 11.26 -8.99
C GLY A 21 2.34 10.63 -8.36
N ARG A 22 3.08 9.80 -9.10
CA ARG A 22 4.25 9.05 -8.63
C ARG A 22 5.59 9.66 -9.04
N LEU A 23 5.57 10.82 -9.69
CA LEU A 23 6.80 11.51 -10.05
C LEU A 23 7.53 11.96 -8.81
N LYS A 24 8.84 11.66 -8.78
CA LYS A 24 9.73 12.08 -7.70
C LYS A 24 10.35 13.44 -8.05
N GLU A 25 10.86 14.12 -7.04
CA GLU A 25 11.44 15.46 -7.18
C GLU A 25 12.56 15.54 -8.21
N PHE A 26 13.34 14.46 -8.37
CA PHE A 26 14.44 14.41 -9.33
C PHE A 26 14.01 14.16 -10.79
N CYS A 27 12.71 13.86 -11.03
CA CYS A 27 12.26 13.49 -12.37
C CYS A 27 12.36 14.62 -13.39
N TYR A 28 12.28 15.88 -12.93
CA TYR A 28 12.37 17.04 -13.80
C TYR A 28 13.31 18.10 -13.19
N SER A 29 13.92 18.91 -14.07
CA SER A 29 14.74 20.06 -13.69
C SER A 29 13.94 21.10 -12.90
N GLN A 30 14.67 22.03 -12.27
CA GLN A 30 14.05 23.16 -11.57
C GLN A 30 13.24 24.05 -12.55
N GLU A 31 13.70 24.16 -13.79
CA GLU A 31 13.02 24.93 -14.85
C GLU A 31 11.62 24.38 -15.14
N VAL A 32 11.47 23.06 -15.36
CA VAL A 32 10.16 22.42 -15.56
C VAL A 32 9.25 22.58 -14.32
N LYS A 33 9.81 22.54 -13.11
CA LYS A 33 9.04 22.77 -11.88
C LYS A 33 8.55 24.22 -11.76
N THR A 34 9.38 25.18 -12.12
CA THR A 34 9.02 26.61 -12.15
C THR A 34 7.89 26.85 -13.13
N LEU A 35 8.01 26.40 -14.38
CA LEU A 35 6.93 26.48 -15.37
C LEU A 35 5.63 25.83 -14.90
N SER A 36 5.72 24.68 -14.21
CA SER A 36 4.54 24.02 -13.64
C SER A 36 3.87 24.86 -12.55
N GLN A 37 4.65 25.60 -11.76
CA GLN A 37 4.11 26.48 -10.72
C GLN A 37 3.47 27.72 -11.35
N GLU A 38 4.13 28.37 -12.30
CA GLU A 38 3.60 29.52 -13.02
C GLU A 38 2.28 29.21 -13.72
N ILE A 39 2.16 28.03 -14.35
CA ILE A 39 0.90 27.55 -14.94
C ILE A 39 -0.21 27.40 -13.87
N LYS A 40 0.11 26.95 -12.66
CA LYS A 40 -0.87 26.84 -11.57
C LYS A 40 -1.33 28.20 -11.09
N ASP A 41 -0.40 29.13 -10.96
CA ASP A 41 -0.66 30.48 -10.49
C ASP A 41 -1.55 31.22 -11.51
N LEU A 42 -1.22 31.17 -12.80
CA LEU A 42 -2.04 31.72 -13.88
C LEU A 42 -3.45 31.09 -13.95
N ARG A 43 -3.56 29.76 -13.71
CA ARG A 43 -4.88 29.12 -13.63
C ARG A 43 -5.71 29.59 -12.44
N SER A 44 -5.05 29.95 -11.34
CA SER A 44 -5.71 30.53 -10.16
C SER A 44 -6.18 31.96 -10.45
N GLU A 45 -5.35 32.76 -11.13
CA GLU A 45 -5.69 34.11 -11.54
C GLU A 45 -6.86 34.15 -12.52
N LEU A 46 -6.89 33.26 -13.52
CA LEU A 46 -7.99 33.11 -14.47
C LEU A 46 -9.36 32.89 -13.81
N ARG A 47 -9.40 32.28 -12.64
CA ARG A 47 -10.65 32.04 -11.88
C ARG A 47 -11.19 33.31 -11.24
N ASN A 48 -10.34 34.29 -10.96
CA ASN A 48 -10.64 35.46 -10.13
C ASN A 48 -10.82 36.76 -10.93
N HIS A 49 -10.57 36.75 -12.27
CA HIS A 49 -10.59 37.98 -13.10
C HIS A 49 -11.81 38.12 -14.01
N SER A 50 -12.14 39.41 -14.36
CA SER A 50 -13.21 39.83 -15.29
C SER A 50 -12.90 39.47 -16.76
N LYS A 51 -13.94 39.51 -17.64
CA LYS A 51 -13.88 39.00 -19.01
C LYS A 51 -12.73 39.55 -19.87
N ASP A 52 -12.42 40.84 -19.76
CA ASP A 52 -11.44 41.51 -20.67
C ASP A 52 -9.97 41.07 -20.42
N LYS A 53 -9.61 40.71 -19.20
CA LYS A 53 -8.26 40.15 -18.89
C LYS A 53 -8.14 38.65 -19.12
N ARG A 54 -9.25 37.97 -19.32
CA ARG A 54 -9.25 36.51 -19.48
C ARG A 54 -8.61 36.04 -20.77
N GLU A 55 -8.79 36.75 -21.86
CA GLU A 55 -8.23 36.38 -23.18
C GLU A 55 -6.69 36.47 -23.16
N GLU A 56 -6.16 37.55 -22.61
CA GLU A 56 -4.70 37.74 -22.46
C GLU A 56 -4.06 36.65 -21.54
N LEU A 57 -4.67 36.41 -20.40
CA LEU A 57 -4.20 35.37 -19.44
C LEU A 57 -4.33 33.96 -20.05
N GLN A 58 -5.32 33.73 -20.91
CA GLN A 58 -5.51 32.47 -21.58
C GLN A 58 -4.43 32.23 -22.64
N GLN A 59 -4.07 33.26 -23.40
CA GLN A 59 -2.96 33.17 -24.35
C GLN A 59 -1.62 32.93 -23.64
N GLN A 60 -1.34 33.64 -22.55
CA GLN A 60 -0.15 33.41 -21.73
C GLN A 60 -0.11 31.99 -21.16
N LEU A 61 -1.26 31.47 -20.73
CA LEU A 61 -1.36 30.09 -20.23
C LEU A 61 -1.07 29.06 -21.32
N GLU A 62 -1.54 29.29 -22.56
CA GLU A 62 -1.26 28.42 -23.70
C GLU A 62 0.22 28.42 -24.06
N GLU A 63 0.86 29.59 -24.12
CA GLU A 63 2.29 29.74 -24.40
C GLU A 63 3.15 29.04 -23.34
N LEU A 64 2.88 29.27 -22.03
CA LEU A 64 3.59 28.62 -20.96
C LEU A 64 3.35 27.10 -20.92
N THR A 65 2.15 26.66 -21.25
CA THR A 65 1.83 25.23 -21.33
C THR A 65 2.61 24.57 -22.47
N GLN A 66 2.74 25.23 -23.60
CA GLN A 66 3.55 24.74 -24.72
C GLN A 66 5.03 24.63 -24.33
N GLN A 67 5.61 25.69 -23.76
CA GLN A 67 7.00 25.69 -23.27
C GLN A 67 7.25 24.57 -22.25
N TYR A 68 6.33 24.38 -21.31
CA TYR A 68 6.40 23.31 -20.31
C TYR A 68 6.42 21.92 -20.96
N GLU A 69 5.54 21.64 -21.92
CA GLU A 69 5.48 20.35 -22.62
C GLU A 69 6.70 20.11 -23.52
N GLU A 70 7.21 21.14 -24.21
CA GLU A 70 8.44 21.05 -25.02
C GLU A 70 9.65 20.75 -24.14
N LYS A 71 9.79 21.43 -22.99
CA LYS A 71 10.88 21.21 -22.06
C LYS A 71 10.84 19.81 -21.44
N LYS A 72 9.67 19.36 -21.02
CA LYS A 72 9.47 17.97 -20.53
C LYS A 72 9.91 16.95 -21.57
N LYS A 73 9.48 17.11 -22.82
CA LYS A 73 9.87 16.20 -23.91
C LYS A 73 11.38 16.20 -24.12
N SER A 74 11.99 17.38 -24.12
CA SER A 74 13.45 17.53 -24.28
C SER A 74 14.21 16.78 -23.18
N GLU A 75 13.81 16.89 -21.90
CA GLU A 75 14.46 16.20 -20.80
C GLU A 75 14.29 14.66 -20.88
N ILE A 76 13.14 14.17 -21.34
CA ILE A 76 12.93 12.73 -21.56
C ILE A 76 13.82 12.23 -22.70
N VAL A 77 13.97 13.00 -23.79
CA VAL A 77 14.87 12.69 -24.92
C VAL A 77 16.31 12.66 -24.44
N GLU A 78 16.72 13.60 -23.61
CA GLU A 78 18.06 13.63 -23.03
C GLU A 78 18.32 12.38 -22.18
N ALA A 79 17.39 12.04 -21.27
CA ALA A 79 17.49 10.81 -20.46
C ALA A 79 17.56 9.55 -21.34
N TYR A 80 16.79 9.48 -22.42
CA TYR A 80 16.87 8.38 -23.39
C TYR A 80 18.25 8.31 -24.07
N ASN A 81 18.76 9.45 -24.56
CA ASN A 81 20.05 9.52 -25.23
C ASN A 81 21.21 9.11 -24.32
N GLN A 82 21.13 9.42 -23.01
CA GLN A 82 22.12 8.96 -22.03
C GLN A 82 22.18 7.42 -21.95
N VAL A 83 21.02 6.75 -22.07
CA VAL A 83 20.94 5.30 -21.84
C VAL A 83 21.05 4.47 -23.12
N VAL A 84 20.65 4.98 -24.29
CA VAL A 84 20.59 4.18 -25.53
C VAL A 84 21.94 3.64 -25.95
N HIS A 85 23.02 4.39 -25.73
CA HIS A 85 24.40 4.00 -26.08
C HIS A 85 25.03 3.01 -25.09
N GLY A 86 24.31 2.59 -24.05
CA GLY A 86 24.72 1.55 -23.12
C GLY A 86 25.87 1.91 -22.17
N LYS A 87 26.42 3.13 -22.23
CA LYS A 87 27.47 3.63 -21.34
C LYS A 87 26.97 4.19 -20.02
N TYR A 88 25.66 4.41 -19.90
CA TYR A 88 25.04 4.99 -18.70
C TYR A 88 25.20 4.06 -17.49
N HIS A 89 25.57 4.62 -16.35
CA HIS A 89 25.63 3.94 -15.05
C HIS A 89 24.35 4.26 -14.28
N VAL A 90 23.64 3.22 -13.88
CA VAL A 90 22.42 3.38 -13.05
C VAL A 90 22.82 3.90 -11.67
N LYS A 91 21.96 4.74 -11.08
CA LYS A 91 22.21 5.34 -9.77
C LYS A 91 21.19 4.83 -8.77
N LEU A 92 21.68 4.15 -7.75
CA LEU A 92 20.87 3.65 -6.63
C LEU A 92 21.15 4.44 -5.36
N LYS A 93 20.12 4.58 -4.55
CA LYS A 93 20.19 5.16 -3.21
C LYS A 93 19.45 4.27 -2.23
N GLU A 94 20.08 4.00 -1.11
CA GLU A 94 19.42 3.33 0.01
C GLU A 94 18.47 4.29 0.73
N VAL A 95 17.31 3.78 1.12
CA VAL A 95 16.31 4.49 1.91
C VAL A 95 15.70 3.52 2.93
N GLU A 96 15.26 4.03 4.04
CA GLU A 96 14.52 3.23 5.01
C GLU A 96 13.03 3.21 4.68
N ALA A 97 12.45 2.01 4.65
CA ALA A 97 11.02 1.82 4.46
C ALA A 97 10.46 0.84 5.50
N LYS A 98 9.67 1.34 6.43
CA LYS A 98 9.06 0.53 7.50
C LYS A 98 10.09 -0.27 8.33
N GLY A 99 11.18 0.35 8.72
CA GLY A 99 12.24 -0.29 9.50
C GLY A 99 13.10 -1.30 8.73
N LYS A 100 13.01 -1.33 7.39
CA LYS A 100 13.82 -2.20 6.52
C LYS A 100 14.52 -1.37 5.45
N ALA A 101 15.74 -1.80 5.07
CA ALA A 101 16.43 -1.23 3.94
C ALA A 101 15.64 -1.43 2.65
N ALA A 102 15.51 -0.37 1.88
CA ALA A 102 14.92 -0.36 0.55
C ALA A 102 15.78 0.52 -0.37
N TYR A 103 15.63 0.34 -1.67
CA TYR A 103 16.46 1.01 -2.65
C TYR A 103 15.59 1.80 -3.62
N THR A 104 16.07 2.96 -3.99
CA THR A 104 15.41 3.82 -4.97
C THR A 104 16.45 4.39 -5.92
N VAL A 105 15.99 4.84 -7.07
CA VAL A 105 16.82 5.60 -8.02
C VAL A 105 16.74 7.09 -7.67
N ASP A 106 17.72 7.88 -8.08
CA ASP A 106 17.81 9.32 -7.80
C ASP A 106 17.87 10.21 -9.05
N ASP A 107 17.74 9.61 -10.24
CA ASP A 107 17.66 10.34 -11.51
C ASP A 107 16.60 9.77 -12.46
N MET A 108 16.20 10.57 -13.45
CA MET A 108 15.18 10.24 -14.44
C MET A 108 15.57 9.02 -15.28
N ALA A 109 16.80 8.94 -15.74
CA ALA A 109 17.27 7.88 -16.63
C ALA A 109 17.21 6.51 -15.94
N SER A 110 17.71 6.41 -14.71
CA SER A 110 17.63 5.18 -13.89
C SER A 110 16.18 4.79 -13.59
N MET A 111 15.30 5.78 -13.34
CA MET A 111 13.87 5.52 -13.14
C MET A 111 13.21 4.95 -14.39
N LEU A 112 13.44 5.56 -15.54
CA LEU A 112 12.86 5.11 -16.82
C LEU A 112 13.31 3.71 -17.19
N ILE A 113 14.61 3.41 -17.01
CA ILE A 113 15.15 2.05 -17.22
C ILE A 113 14.48 1.05 -16.27
N SER A 114 14.41 1.38 -14.98
CA SER A 114 13.78 0.50 -13.98
C SER A 114 12.31 0.19 -14.32
N LYS A 115 11.56 1.21 -14.77
CA LYS A 115 10.17 1.06 -15.20
C LYS A 115 10.03 0.29 -16.51
N PHE A 116 10.95 0.52 -17.46
CA PHE A 116 10.98 -0.24 -18.72
C PHE A 116 11.22 -1.73 -18.47
N ILE A 117 12.20 -2.07 -17.64
CA ILE A 117 12.51 -3.46 -17.26
C ILE A 117 11.25 -4.11 -16.66
N ALA A 118 10.60 -3.47 -15.69
CA ALA A 118 9.37 -3.98 -15.08
C ALA A 118 8.25 -4.20 -16.11
N LEU A 119 8.09 -3.26 -17.04
CA LEU A 119 7.09 -3.34 -18.11
C LEU A 119 7.38 -4.52 -19.05
N GLU A 120 8.63 -4.70 -19.46
CA GLU A 120 9.02 -5.79 -20.35
C GLU A 120 8.84 -7.15 -19.67
N ILE A 121 9.34 -7.33 -18.44
CA ILE A 121 9.16 -8.56 -17.67
C ILE A 121 7.68 -8.91 -17.55
N LYS A 122 6.87 -7.96 -17.10
CA LYS A 122 5.43 -8.18 -16.90
C LYS A 122 4.73 -8.62 -18.18
N ASN A 123 5.07 -8.03 -19.32
CA ASN A 123 4.44 -8.34 -20.60
C ASN A 123 4.92 -9.68 -21.15
N GLN A 124 6.20 -10.02 -21.03
CA GLN A 124 6.78 -11.23 -21.61
C GLN A 124 6.45 -12.46 -20.79
N TYR A 125 6.56 -12.39 -19.46
CA TYR A 125 6.24 -13.49 -18.56
C TYR A 125 4.74 -13.60 -18.24
N GLN A 126 3.92 -12.63 -18.68
CA GLN A 126 2.47 -12.57 -18.41
C GLN A 126 2.14 -12.76 -16.92
N LEU A 127 2.98 -12.20 -16.05
CA LEU A 127 2.86 -12.35 -14.61
C LEU A 127 1.51 -11.80 -14.13
N ARG A 128 0.77 -12.66 -13.46
CA ARG A 128 -0.50 -12.32 -12.80
C ARG A 128 -0.32 -12.52 -11.30
N PRO A 129 -0.02 -11.45 -10.55
CA PRO A 129 0.07 -11.56 -9.10
C PRO A 129 -1.26 -12.05 -8.54
N ALA A 130 -1.20 -12.90 -7.52
CA ALA A 130 -2.39 -13.37 -6.84
C ALA A 130 -3.21 -12.20 -6.29
N ASN A 131 -4.52 -12.26 -6.46
CA ASN A 131 -5.42 -11.29 -5.86
C ASN A 131 -5.62 -11.67 -4.39
N ARG A 132 -5.25 -10.79 -3.47
CA ARG A 132 -5.35 -11.00 -2.02
C ARG A 132 -6.73 -11.49 -1.59
N ASP A 133 -7.77 -10.83 -2.09
CA ASP A 133 -9.13 -11.13 -1.67
C ASP A 133 -9.64 -12.46 -2.24
N GLU A 134 -9.24 -12.81 -3.47
CA GLU A 134 -9.53 -14.13 -4.05
C GLU A 134 -8.87 -15.25 -3.24
N VAL A 135 -7.59 -15.08 -2.87
CA VAL A 135 -6.87 -16.07 -2.04
C VAL A 135 -7.56 -16.27 -0.70
N VAL A 136 -7.95 -15.18 -0.03
CA VAL A 136 -8.62 -15.22 1.28
C VAL A 136 -9.99 -15.90 1.18
N GLU A 137 -10.78 -15.56 0.16
CA GLU A 137 -12.12 -16.13 -0.03
C GLU A 137 -12.07 -17.60 -0.42
N GLU A 138 -11.19 -18.00 -1.34
CA GLU A 138 -11.00 -19.41 -1.70
C GLU A 138 -10.58 -20.24 -0.48
N LEU A 139 -9.61 -19.73 0.30
CA LEU A 139 -9.17 -20.41 1.51
C LEU A 139 -10.32 -20.54 2.53
N ARG A 140 -11.10 -19.46 2.75
CA ARG A 140 -12.27 -19.50 3.64
C ARG A 140 -13.26 -20.57 3.22
N VAL A 141 -13.63 -20.61 1.95
CA VAL A 141 -14.58 -21.60 1.41
C VAL A 141 -14.06 -23.03 1.59
N LEU A 142 -12.77 -23.28 1.35
CA LEU A 142 -12.17 -24.60 1.50
C LEU A 142 -12.02 -25.02 2.99
N LEU A 143 -11.89 -24.07 3.88
CA LEU A 143 -11.90 -24.35 5.33
C LEU A 143 -13.32 -24.53 5.89
N ASP A 144 -14.34 -23.98 5.21
CA ASP A 144 -15.74 -23.94 5.66
C ASP A 144 -16.46 -25.28 5.46
N ASN A 145 -15.85 -26.36 5.96
CA ASN A 145 -16.42 -27.70 5.99
C ASN A 145 -15.72 -28.58 7.06
N PRO A 146 -16.37 -29.66 7.53
CA PRO A 146 -15.83 -30.53 8.59
C PRO A 146 -14.86 -31.60 8.06
N MET A 147 -14.53 -31.63 6.77
CA MET A 147 -13.62 -32.65 6.23
C MET A 147 -12.21 -32.50 6.81
N GLN A 148 -11.57 -33.61 7.09
CA GLN A 148 -10.18 -33.64 7.55
C GLN A 148 -9.24 -33.02 6.51
N LYS A 149 -8.39 -32.13 6.98
CA LYS A 149 -7.40 -31.40 6.16
C LYS A 149 -6.19 -30.99 6.97
N ILE A 150 -5.03 -30.99 6.35
CA ILE A 150 -3.84 -30.36 6.90
C ILE A 150 -3.78 -28.95 6.32
N LEU A 151 -3.74 -27.94 7.18
CA LEU A 151 -3.46 -26.56 6.83
C LEU A 151 -2.00 -26.25 7.18
N ILE A 152 -1.25 -25.77 6.20
CA ILE A 152 0.07 -25.20 6.40
C ILE A 152 0.05 -23.77 5.89
N ARG A 153 0.46 -22.82 6.74
CA ARG A 153 0.85 -21.47 6.39
C ARG A 153 2.33 -21.31 6.67
N ALA A 154 3.06 -20.70 5.75
CA ALA A 154 4.48 -20.43 5.88
C ALA A 154 4.80 -19.05 5.30
N ASP A 155 5.93 -18.48 5.69
CA ASP A 155 6.46 -17.19 5.23
C ASP A 155 7.95 -17.38 4.88
N ILE A 156 8.41 -16.80 3.76
CA ILE A 156 9.79 -16.92 3.34
C ILE A 156 10.62 -15.87 4.08
N HIS A 157 11.61 -16.34 4.84
CA HIS A 157 12.49 -15.47 5.60
C HIS A 157 13.41 -14.66 4.68
N HIS A 158 13.51 -13.35 4.91
CA HIS A 158 14.37 -12.44 4.13
C HIS A 158 14.27 -12.64 2.62
N PHE A 159 13.02 -12.72 2.11
CA PHE A 159 12.72 -13.18 0.76
C PHE A 159 13.55 -12.47 -0.32
N TYR A 160 13.51 -11.14 -0.42
CA TYR A 160 14.25 -10.39 -1.44
C TYR A 160 15.77 -10.55 -1.29
N GLU A 161 16.24 -10.65 -0.07
CA GLU A 161 17.65 -10.78 0.29
C GLU A 161 18.17 -12.22 0.06
N SER A 162 17.27 -13.20 -0.11
CA SER A 162 17.62 -14.62 -0.32
C SER A 162 17.79 -15.01 -1.77
N ILE A 163 17.30 -14.22 -2.71
CA ILE A 163 17.33 -14.54 -4.15
C ILE A 163 18.76 -14.56 -4.67
N LEU A 164 19.17 -15.66 -5.31
CA LEU A 164 20.48 -15.78 -5.96
C LEU A 164 20.46 -15.07 -7.31
N GLN A 165 21.24 -13.98 -7.44
CA GLN A 165 21.28 -13.17 -8.67
C GLN A 165 21.73 -13.97 -9.88
N GLN A 166 22.74 -14.85 -9.72
CA GLN A 166 23.28 -15.67 -10.79
C GLN A 166 22.22 -16.64 -11.33
N SER A 167 21.57 -17.42 -10.45
CA SER A 167 20.54 -18.38 -10.86
C SER A 167 19.32 -17.69 -11.51
N LEU A 168 18.98 -16.49 -11.02
CA LEU A 168 17.91 -15.69 -11.61
C LEU A 168 18.25 -15.22 -13.03
N LEU A 169 19.50 -14.72 -13.24
CA LEU A 169 19.96 -14.27 -14.55
C LEU A 169 20.09 -15.42 -15.53
N GLU A 170 20.66 -16.56 -15.11
CA GLU A 170 20.77 -17.77 -15.94
C GLU A 170 19.40 -18.25 -16.42
N ARG A 171 18.41 -18.22 -15.54
CA ARG A 171 17.03 -18.54 -15.90
C ARG A 171 16.46 -17.57 -16.91
N ILE A 172 16.57 -16.27 -16.67
CA ILE A 172 16.08 -15.21 -17.58
C ILE A 172 16.72 -15.35 -18.97
N GLU A 173 18.02 -15.66 -19.01
CA GLU A 173 18.76 -15.88 -20.27
C GLU A 173 18.34 -17.16 -20.98
N ALA A 174 18.08 -18.24 -20.23
CA ALA A 174 17.60 -19.50 -20.78
C ALA A 174 16.15 -19.41 -21.33
N ASP A 175 15.30 -18.59 -20.68
CA ASP A 175 13.93 -18.35 -21.13
C ASP A 175 13.86 -17.53 -22.44
N ASP A 176 14.88 -16.72 -22.75
CA ASP A 176 15.03 -15.86 -23.95
C ASP A 176 13.82 -14.93 -24.23
N TYR A 177 13.13 -14.51 -23.17
CA TYR A 177 11.97 -13.64 -23.31
C TYR A 177 12.31 -12.17 -23.32
N LEU A 178 13.41 -11.78 -22.65
CA LEU A 178 13.81 -10.39 -22.49
C LEU A 178 14.82 -9.96 -23.54
N THR A 179 14.85 -8.65 -23.81
CA THR A 179 15.84 -8.10 -24.72
C THR A 179 17.23 -8.05 -24.09
N ALA A 180 18.27 -8.11 -24.93
CA ALA A 180 19.67 -7.97 -24.48
C ALA A 180 19.90 -6.63 -23.75
N THR A 181 19.17 -5.57 -24.10
CA THR A 181 19.21 -4.28 -23.41
C THR A 181 18.69 -4.40 -21.98
N THR A 182 17.58 -5.07 -21.76
CA THR A 182 17.03 -5.31 -20.42
C THR A 182 17.98 -6.14 -19.57
N ILE A 183 18.50 -7.24 -20.10
CA ILE A 183 19.46 -8.10 -19.37
C ILE A 183 20.72 -7.31 -19.00
N ARG A 184 21.25 -6.49 -19.92
CA ARG A 184 22.41 -5.63 -19.66
C ARG A 184 22.14 -4.65 -18.51
N TYR A 185 20.97 -4.00 -18.48
CA TYR A 185 20.64 -3.06 -17.41
C TYR A 185 20.29 -3.75 -16.09
N LEU A 186 19.69 -4.93 -16.11
CA LEU A 186 19.52 -5.75 -14.90
C LEU A 186 20.89 -6.05 -14.25
N ARG A 187 21.88 -6.45 -15.06
CA ARG A 187 23.25 -6.69 -14.57
C ARG A 187 23.88 -5.42 -13.98
N LYS A 188 23.63 -4.23 -14.58
CA LYS A 188 24.08 -2.94 -14.02
C LYS A 188 23.41 -2.60 -12.69
N PHE A 189 22.10 -2.83 -12.57
CA PHE A 189 21.38 -2.63 -11.30
C PHE A 189 21.89 -3.56 -10.21
N PHE A 190 22.17 -4.82 -10.53
CA PHE A 190 22.73 -5.76 -9.56
C PHE A 190 24.15 -5.39 -9.18
N TYR A 191 24.97 -4.96 -10.13
CA TYR A 191 26.31 -4.47 -9.84
C TYR A 191 26.27 -3.30 -8.87
N GLU A 192 25.47 -2.28 -9.15
CA GLU A 192 25.34 -1.09 -8.29
C GLU A 192 24.78 -1.44 -6.90
N TYR A 193 23.78 -2.32 -6.85
CA TYR A 193 23.26 -2.85 -5.60
C TYR A 193 24.33 -3.55 -4.77
N ASN A 194 25.12 -4.40 -5.39
CA ASN A 194 26.21 -5.14 -4.71
C ASN A 194 27.31 -4.19 -4.23
N GLN A 195 27.64 -3.13 -4.97
CA GLN A 195 28.58 -2.11 -4.52
C GLN A 195 28.04 -1.34 -3.32
N LEU A 196 26.81 -0.88 -3.40
CA LEU A 196 26.16 -0.09 -2.36
C LEU A 196 26.01 -0.85 -1.04
N THR A 197 25.73 -2.15 -1.12
CA THR A 197 25.54 -3.04 0.04
C THR A 197 26.80 -3.79 0.46
N ASN A 198 27.91 -3.60 -0.22
CA ASN A 198 29.14 -4.39 -0.05
C ASN A 198 28.89 -5.92 -0.13
N ASN A 199 27.97 -6.32 -1.01
CA ASN A 199 27.47 -7.69 -1.15
C ASN A 199 28.38 -8.54 -2.05
N LYS A 200 29.35 -9.23 -1.45
CA LYS A 200 30.30 -10.08 -2.16
C LYS A 200 29.72 -11.43 -2.61
N GLU A 201 28.62 -11.86 -2.01
CA GLU A 201 27.97 -13.14 -2.33
C GLU A 201 27.05 -13.04 -3.55
N HIS A 202 26.80 -11.85 -4.08
CA HIS A 202 25.85 -11.62 -5.18
C HIS A 202 24.47 -12.22 -4.89
N LYS A 203 24.03 -12.10 -3.63
CA LYS A 203 22.77 -12.60 -3.12
C LYS A 203 21.82 -11.43 -2.82
N GLY A 204 20.54 -11.61 -3.12
CA GLY A 204 19.52 -10.59 -2.94
C GLY A 204 19.32 -9.69 -4.13
N ILE A 205 18.10 -9.14 -4.22
CA ILE A 205 17.70 -8.15 -5.21
C ILE A 205 17.22 -6.86 -4.52
N PRO A 206 17.40 -5.68 -5.14
CA PRO A 206 17.12 -4.39 -4.50
C PRO A 206 15.64 -4.18 -4.26
N ARG A 207 15.17 -4.36 -3.02
CA ARG A 207 13.78 -4.08 -2.62
C ARG A 207 13.43 -2.62 -2.91
N GLY A 208 12.26 -2.35 -3.49
CA GLY A 208 11.75 -1.00 -3.76
C GLY A 208 11.90 -0.54 -5.21
N LEU A 209 12.68 -1.23 -6.04
CA LEU A 209 12.71 -0.98 -7.48
C LEU A 209 11.48 -1.56 -8.19
N SER A 210 11.13 -0.95 -9.32
CA SER A 210 9.88 -1.29 -10.03
C SER A 210 9.84 -2.71 -10.58
N PHE A 211 10.99 -3.32 -10.85
CA PHE A 211 11.11 -4.66 -11.42
C PHE A 211 11.36 -5.77 -10.38
N SER A 212 11.64 -5.40 -9.14
CA SER A 212 12.00 -6.40 -8.12
C SER A 212 10.87 -7.37 -7.78
N PRO A 213 9.60 -6.93 -7.68
CA PRO A 213 8.49 -7.87 -7.49
C PRO A 213 8.36 -8.87 -8.66
N GLU A 214 8.54 -8.41 -9.89
CA GLU A 214 8.47 -9.25 -11.09
C GLU A 214 9.61 -10.27 -11.15
N LEU A 215 10.83 -9.87 -10.80
CA LEU A 215 11.98 -10.79 -10.71
C LEU A 215 11.77 -11.86 -9.64
N ALA A 216 11.20 -11.45 -8.50
CA ALA A 216 10.85 -12.34 -7.42
C ALA A 216 9.84 -13.42 -7.87
N GLU A 217 8.83 -13.04 -8.66
CA GLU A 217 7.85 -13.98 -9.22
C GLU A 217 8.52 -14.98 -10.22
N ILE A 218 9.46 -14.52 -11.04
CA ILE A 218 10.25 -15.40 -11.92
C ILE A 218 11.04 -16.42 -11.08
N TYR A 219 11.70 -15.98 -10.03
CA TYR A 219 12.50 -16.86 -9.17
C TYR A 219 11.63 -17.89 -8.47
N LEU A 220 10.49 -17.50 -7.92
CA LEU A 220 9.58 -18.38 -7.19
C LEU A 220 8.73 -19.31 -8.07
N HIS A 221 8.70 -19.11 -9.37
CA HIS A 221 7.93 -19.98 -10.25
C HIS A 221 8.36 -21.46 -10.13
N GLU A 222 9.65 -21.74 -9.97
CA GLU A 222 10.15 -23.11 -9.78
C GLU A 222 9.77 -23.67 -8.41
N PHE A 223 9.82 -22.84 -7.38
CA PHE A 223 9.32 -23.17 -6.05
C PHE A 223 7.84 -23.54 -6.11
N ASP A 224 7.01 -22.71 -6.71
CA ASP A 224 5.57 -22.95 -6.86
C ASP A 224 5.28 -24.27 -7.60
N LYS A 225 6.05 -24.55 -8.66
CA LYS A 225 5.92 -25.78 -9.45
C LYS A 225 6.23 -27.03 -8.62
N LYS A 226 7.33 -26.99 -7.85
CA LYS A 226 7.73 -28.11 -7.00
C LYS A 226 6.76 -28.31 -5.83
N VAL A 227 6.31 -27.23 -5.18
CA VAL A 227 5.31 -27.33 -4.09
C VAL A 227 4.00 -27.93 -4.60
N LYS A 228 3.55 -27.55 -5.80
CA LYS A 228 2.34 -28.11 -6.42
C LYS A 228 2.44 -29.60 -6.72
N SER A 229 3.63 -30.19 -6.74
CA SER A 229 3.84 -31.62 -6.93
C SER A 229 3.85 -32.43 -5.62
N VAL A 230 3.70 -31.79 -4.45
CA VAL A 230 3.62 -32.47 -3.17
C VAL A 230 2.40 -33.39 -3.10
N ASN A 231 2.61 -34.62 -2.65
CA ASN A 231 1.56 -35.64 -2.61
C ASN A 231 0.38 -35.20 -1.72
N GLY A 232 -0.83 -35.36 -2.23
CA GLY A 232 -2.05 -35.04 -1.50
C GLY A 232 -2.40 -33.54 -1.45
N LEU A 233 -1.58 -32.68 -2.06
CA LEU A 233 -1.87 -31.25 -2.16
C LEU A 233 -3.07 -31.04 -3.08
N TYR A 234 -4.09 -30.27 -2.61
CA TYR A 234 -5.25 -29.91 -3.42
C TYR A 234 -5.53 -28.40 -3.46
N PHE A 235 -4.86 -27.59 -2.60
CA PHE A 235 -4.91 -26.15 -2.63
C PHE A 235 -3.53 -25.58 -2.32
N TYR A 236 -3.08 -24.65 -3.13
CA TYR A 236 -1.84 -23.90 -2.95
C TYR A 236 -2.01 -22.48 -3.47
N LYS A 237 -1.71 -21.52 -2.63
CA LYS A 237 -1.60 -20.12 -3.01
C LYS A 237 -0.38 -19.49 -2.34
N ARG A 238 0.23 -18.58 -3.06
CA ARG A 238 1.29 -17.71 -2.55
C ARG A 238 0.93 -16.25 -2.84
N TYR A 239 1.13 -15.40 -1.89
CA TYR A 239 1.00 -13.97 -2.01
C TYR A 239 2.32 -13.32 -1.60
N VAL A 240 3.19 -13.02 -2.57
CA VAL A 240 4.59 -12.57 -2.40
C VAL A 240 5.39 -13.65 -1.64
N ASP A 241 5.67 -13.45 -0.36
CA ASP A 241 6.39 -14.34 0.56
C ASP A 241 5.46 -15.20 1.43
N ASP A 242 4.19 -14.82 1.57
CA ASP A 242 3.19 -15.57 2.34
C ASP A 242 2.63 -16.76 1.53
N ILE A 243 2.78 -17.96 2.07
CA ILE A 243 2.38 -19.24 1.48
C ILE A 243 1.25 -19.84 2.30
N VAL A 244 0.24 -20.40 1.63
CA VAL A 244 -0.80 -21.20 2.27
C VAL A 244 -1.14 -22.43 1.40
N LEU A 245 -1.32 -23.58 2.04
CA LEU A 245 -1.68 -24.80 1.36
C LEU A 245 -2.59 -25.69 2.20
N LEU A 246 -3.41 -26.49 1.53
CA LEU A 246 -4.24 -27.53 2.11
C LEU A 246 -3.88 -28.87 1.49
N VAL A 247 -3.74 -29.88 2.37
CA VAL A 247 -3.31 -31.22 2.00
C VAL A 247 -4.26 -32.26 2.59
N ASN A 248 -4.48 -33.33 1.84
CA ASN A 248 -5.26 -34.47 2.31
C ASN A 248 -4.44 -35.32 3.28
N PRO A 249 -4.84 -35.43 4.57
CA PRO A 249 -4.08 -36.16 5.58
C PRO A 249 -4.02 -37.69 5.31
N SER A 250 -4.89 -38.25 4.45
CA SER A 250 -4.81 -39.65 4.06
C SER A 250 -3.66 -39.95 3.07
N LYS A 251 -3.02 -38.94 2.49
CA LYS A 251 -1.96 -39.09 1.48
C LYS A 251 -0.58 -38.80 2.04
N ILE A 252 -0.48 -37.92 3.05
CA ILE A 252 0.78 -37.50 3.66
C ILE A 252 0.48 -36.97 5.06
N ASN A 253 1.34 -37.22 6.02
CA ASN A 253 1.23 -36.61 7.34
C ASN A 253 1.80 -35.19 7.35
N ILE A 254 1.50 -34.44 8.41
CA ILE A 254 1.84 -33.03 8.54
C ILE A 254 3.35 -32.76 8.57
N ASN A 255 4.14 -33.66 9.22
CA ASN A 255 5.58 -33.50 9.33
C ASN A 255 6.27 -33.79 8.00
N ASP A 256 5.91 -34.90 7.32
CA ASP A 256 6.47 -35.23 6.01
C ASP A 256 6.15 -34.16 4.96
N CYS A 257 4.94 -33.59 5.03
CA CYS A 257 4.55 -32.49 4.15
C CYS A 257 5.41 -31.24 4.42
N TRP A 258 5.61 -30.89 5.68
CA TRP A 258 6.45 -29.74 6.06
C TRP A 258 7.89 -29.93 5.62
N ASP A 259 8.48 -31.12 5.89
CA ASP A 259 9.85 -31.44 5.50
C ASP A 259 10.04 -31.41 3.97
N ALA A 260 9.03 -31.85 3.23
CA ALA A 260 9.06 -31.74 1.76
C ALA A 260 9.11 -30.27 1.30
N ILE A 261 8.31 -29.39 1.90
CA ILE A 261 8.30 -27.96 1.55
C ILE A 261 9.63 -27.29 1.95
N GLN A 262 10.17 -27.61 3.12
CA GLN A 262 11.47 -27.11 3.56
C GLN A 262 12.59 -27.51 2.59
N LYS A 263 12.66 -28.78 2.20
CA LYS A 263 13.63 -29.28 1.21
C LYS A 263 13.51 -28.58 -0.14
N ILE A 264 12.26 -28.30 -0.58
CA ILE A 264 12.03 -27.55 -1.81
C ILE A 264 12.59 -26.12 -1.67
N ALA A 265 12.33 -25.45 -0.54
CA ALA A 265 12.84 -24.12 -0.28
C ALA A 265 14.38 -24.09 -0.23
N GLU A 266 14.98 -24.98 0.54
CA GLU A 266 16.45 -25.13 0.68
C GLU A 266 17.13 -25.38 -0.68
N GLY A 267 16.54 -26.22 -1.52
CA GLY A 267 17.02 -26.49 -2.87
C GLY A 267 17.01 -25.26 -3.80
N LEU A 268 16.36 -24.18 -3.41
CA LEU A 268 16.33 -22.88 -4.08
C LEU A 268 16.98 -21.78 -3.24
N SER A 269 17.80 -22.14 -2.24
CA SER A 269 18.42 -21.20 -1.32
C SER A 269 17.47 -20.27 -0.59
N LEU A 270 16.23 -20.71 -0.41
CA LEU A 270 15.20 -20.05 0.37
C LEU A 270 15.11 -20.67 1.77
N THR A 271 14.80 -19.86 2.76
CA THR A 271 14.59 -20.30 4.13
C THR A 271 13.17 -19.93 4.54
N LEU A 272 12.41 -20.89 5.08
CA LEU A 272 11.12 -20.59 5.68
C LEU A 272 11.33 -20.06 7.11
N HIS A 273 10.46 -19.17 7.57
CA HIS A 273 10.48 -18.74 8.97
C HIS A 273 10.30 -19.94 9.91
N ASP A 274 10.92 -19.88 11.07
CA ASP A 274 10.79 -20.83 12.20
C ASP A 274 9.92 -20.30 13.35
N ASN A 275 9.49 -19.02 13.24
CA ASN A 275 8.69 -18.36 14.27
C ASN A 275 7.22 -18.81 14.19
N ASN A 276 6.66 -19.22 15.33
CA ASN A 276 5.27 -19.69 15.47
C ASN A 276 4.22 -18.64 15.05
N ASP A 277 4.52 -17.35 15.10
CA ASP A 277 3.60 -16.30 14.62
C ASP A 277 3.49 -16.26 13.09
N LYS A 278 4.49 -16.81 12.39
CA LYS A 278 4.61 -16.83 10.94
C LYS A 278 4.27 -18.17 10.33
N ILE A 279 4.26 -19.23 11.12
CA ILE A 279 3.99 -20.60 10.69
C ILE A 279 2.71 -21.09 11.34
N VAL A 280 1.88 -21.74 10.55
CA VAL A 280 0.75 -22.53 11.01
C VAL A 280 0.88 -23.92 10.43
N ARG A 281 0.86 -24.93 11.30
CA ARG A 281 0.80 -26.35 10.90
C ARG A 281 -0.23 -27.02 11.76
N VAL A 282 -1.37 -27.37 11.18
CA VAL A 282 -2.49 -27.95 11.92
C VAL A 282 -3.26 -28.92 11.05
N GLN A 283 -3.69 -30.02 11.65
CA GLN A 283 -4.68 -30.93 11.04
C GLN A 283 -6.06 -30.56 11.60
N LEU A 284 -7.02 -30.30 10.71
CA LEU A 284 -8.39 -29.92 11.04
C LEU A 284 -9.37 -31.00 10.59
N PRO A 285 -10.45 -31.27 11.34
CA PRO A 285 -10.68 -30.83 12.71
C PRO A 285 -9.60 -31.36 13.63
N THR A 286 -9.25 -30.59 14.66
CA THR A 286 -8.28 -31.02 15.66
C THR A 286 -8.95 -31.94 16.67
N ASP A 287 -8.31 -33.07 17.00
CA ASP A 287 -8.81 -33.96 18.06
C ASP A 287 -8.87 -33.19 19.39
N GLY A 288 -10.08 -32.99 19.90
CA GLY A 288 -10.35 -32.34 21.20
C GLY A 288 -10.24 -30.82 21.25
N LYS A 289 -10.06 -30.12 20.11
CA LYS A 289 -10.13 -28.65 20.01
C LYS A 289 -11.08 -28.23 18.91
N GLU A 290 -12.26 -27.82 19.29
CA GLU A 290 -13.32 -27.37 18.39
C GLU A 290 -13.01 -25.99 17.78
N HIS A 291 -12.07 -25.23 18.36
CA HIS A 291 -11.75 -23.86 17.97
C HIS A 291 -10.27 -23.71 17.60
N PHE A 292 -10.05 -23.20 16.43
CA PHE A 292 -8.71 -22.84 15.94
C PHE A 292 -8.73 -21.48 15.24
N SER A 293 -7.70 -20.68 15.43
CA SER A 293 -7.60 -19.41 14.73
C SER A 293 -6.17 -19.10 14.30
N PHE A 294 -6.05 -18.40 13.16
CA PHE A 294 -4.78 -17.93 12.63
C PHE A 294 -4.97 -16.67 11.81
N SER A 295 -3.91 -15.87 11.71
CA SER A 295 -3.90 -14.67 10.86
C SER A 295 -3.29 -14.97 9.49
N TYR A 296 -3.95 -14.54 8.41
CA TYR A 296 -3.42 -14.64 7.06
C TYR A 296 -3.91 -13.47 6.21
N LEU A 297 -3.01 -12.86 5.44
CA LEU A 297 -3.28 -11.73 4.56
C LEU A 297 -4.16 -10.63 5.19
N GLY A 298 -3.92 -10.32 6.46
CA GLY A 298 -4.61 -9.26 7.19
C GLY A 298 -6.03 -9.57 7.62
N TYR A 299 -6.41 -10.84 7.66
CA TYR A 299 -7.62 -11.36 8.29
C TYR A 299 -7.27 -12.37 9.36
N GLN A 300 -8.06 -12.40 10.44
CA GLN A 300 -8.08 -13.49 11.41
C GLN A 300 -9.12 -14.50 10.93
N PHE A 301 -8.66 -15.69 10.60
CA PHE A 301 -9.51 -16.84 10.33
C PHE A 301 -9.84 -17.50 11.67
N ARG A 302 -11.12 -17.65 11.97
CA ARG A 302 -11.62 -18.39 13.13
C ARG A 302 -12.38 -19.60 12.61
N TYR A 303 -11.79 -20.78 12.81
CA TYR A 303 -12.40 -22.08 12.48
C TYR A 303 -13.09 -22.64 13.72
N ASP A 304 -14.34 -23.00 13.57
CA ASP A 304 -15.19 -23.55 14.62
C ASP A 304 -16.12 -24.60 14.02
N ASN A 305 -15.93 -25.88 14.41
CA ASN A 305 -16.79 -27.01 14.02
C ASN A 305 -17.12 -27.03 12.51
N GLY A 306 -16.13 -26.82 11.64
CA GLY A 306 -16.32 -26.83 10.20
C GLY A 306 -16.87 -25.54 9.62
N ARG A 307 -17.02 -24.48 10.41
CA ARG A 307 -17.35 -23.13 9.96
C ARG A 307 -16.15 -22.22 10.08
N THR A 308 -15.97 -21.35 9.10
CA THR A 308 -14.84 -20.41 9.07
C THR A 308 -15.34 -18.99 8.95
N GLU A 309 -15.01 -18.18 9.95
CA GLU A 309 -15.31 -16.77 9.99
C GLU A 309 -14.03 -15.93 9.77
N LEU A 310 -14.22 -14.78 9.14
CA LEU A 310 -13.18 -13.79 8.91
C LEU A 310 -13.43 -12.56 9.78
N LEU A 311 -12.42 -12.24 10.60
CA LEU A 311 -12.41 -11.11 11.52
C LEU A 311 -11.24 -10.17 11.18
N LEU A 312 -11.22 -8.99 11.81
CA LEU A 312 -10.03 -8.14 11.87
C LEU A 312 -8.95 -8.83 12.70
N THR A 313 -7.69 -8.73 12.28
CA THR A 313 -6.58 -9.18 13.11
C THR A 313 -6.43 -8.31 14.35
N GLU A 314 -5.85 -8.87 15.42
CA GLU A 314 -5.58 -8.13 16.65
C GLU A 314 -4.73 -6.87 16.39
N ASP A 315 -3.74 -6.95 15.50
CA ASP A 315 -2.91 -5.81 15.12
C ASP A 315 -3.73 -4.69 14.44
N LYS A 316 -4.72 -5.05 13.63
CA LYS A 316 -5.64 -4.05 13.06
C LYS A 316 -6.50 -3.42 14.13
N MET A 317 -7.02 -4.20 15.06
CA MET A 317 -7.80 -3.70 16.18
C MET A 317 -6.99 -2.73 17.03
N LYS A 318 -5.76 -3.11 17.41
CA LYS A 318 -4.82 -2.23 18.12
C LYS A 318 -4.53 -0.96 17.35
N LYS A 319 -4.30 -1.08 16.04
CA LYS A 319 -4.04 0.07 15.16
C LYS A 319 -5.23 1.02 15.11
N TYR A 320 -6.47 0.53 14.99
CA TYR A 320 -7.66 1.37 15.00
C TYR A 320 -7.80 2.11 16.34
N ARG A 321 -7.71 1.40 17.47
CA ARG A 321 -7.77 2.02 18.82
C ARG A 321 -6.69 3.09 18.99
N LYS A 322 -5.44 2.76 18.69
CA LYS A 322 -4.33 3.71 18.77
C LYS A 322 -4.52 4.92 17.87
N THR A 323 -5.10 4.74 16.67
CA THR A 323 -5.39 5.86 15.77
C THR A 323 -6.49 6.76 16.35
N ILE A 324 -7.52 6.18 16.98
CA ILE A 324 -8.53 6.94 17.73
C ILE A 324 -7.84 7.78 18.81
N ASP A 325 -7.01 7.18 19.66
CA ASP A 325 -6.27 7.89 20.70
C ASP A 325 -5.47 9.07 20.13
N CYS A 326 -4.71 8.84 19.07
CA CYS A 326 -3.93 9.89 18.42
C CYS A 326 -4.78 11.04 17.86
N ILE A 327 -6.01 10.76 17.40
CA ILE A 327 -6.94 11.80 16.93
C ILE A 327 -7.39 12.65 18.11
N PHE A 328 -7.73 12.04 19.25
CA PHE A 328 -8.15 12.75 20.45
C PHE A 328 -7.00 13.55 21.06
N ASP A 329 -5.79 13.00 21.16
CA ASP A 329 -4.60 13.70 21.64
C ASP A 329 -4.27 14.93 20.77
N ALA A 330 -4.39 14.78 19.44
CA ALA A 330 -4.18 15.90 18.53
C ALA A 330 -5.27 16.97 18.67
N TYR A 331 -6.50 16.57 18.93
CA TYR A 331 -7.61 17.49 19.21
C TYR A 331 -7.41 18.24 20.52
N ALA A 332 -7.07 17.56 21.61
CA ALA A 332 -6.83 18.16 22.92
C ALA A 332 -5.74 19.23 22.87
N LYS A 333 -4.66 19.00 22.12
CA LYS A 333 -3.59 20.00 21.92
C LYS A 333 -4.08 21.28 21.24
N VAL A 334 -4.99 21.18 20.28
CA VAL A 334 -5.53 22.33 19.53
C VAL A 334 -6.66 23.01 20.29
N ALA A 335 -7.52 22.24 20.96
CA ALA A 335 -8.63 22.77 21.76
C ALA A 335 -8.15 23.67 22.91
N ASN A 336 -6.97 23.40 23.48
CA ASN A 336 -6.35 24.20 24.53
C ASN A 336 -5.59 25.44 24.02
N TYR A 337 -5.30 25.52 22.71
CA TYR A 337 -4.67 26.72 22.12
C TYR A 337 -5.73 27.74 21.72
N ARG A 338 -6.02 28.67 22.63
CA ARG A 338 -6.76 29.91 22.37
C ARG A 338 -5.84 30.92 21.68
N THR A 339 -5.43 30.69 20.46
CA THR A 339 -4.70 31.71 19.70
C THR A 339 -5.57 32.17 18.53
N THR A 340 -6.00 33.40 18.57
CA THR A 340 -6.24 34.22 17.39
C THR A 340 -4.91 34.34 16.66
N ASP A 341 -4.88 34.02 15.36
CA ASP A 341 -3.71 34.32 14.53
C ASP A 341 -3.47 35.82 14.44
N GLU A 342 -2.34 36.23 13.90
CA GLU A 342 -1.94 37.65 13.72
C GLU A 342 -2.96 38.48 12.93
N HIS A 343 -3.96 37.80 12.31
CA HIS A 343 -5.04 38.40 11.50
C HIS A 343 -6.42 38.34 12.17
N GLY A 344 -6.50 37.96 13.44
CA GLY A 344 -7.76 37.95 14.20
C GLY A 344 -8.75 36.81 13.81
N LYS A 345 -8.31 35.82 13.03
CA LYS A 345 -9.14 34.69 12.61
C LYS A 345 -9.17 33.63 13.72
N LYS A 346 -10.34 33.44 14.30
CA LYS A 346 -10.56 32.39 15.29
C LYS A 346 -10.44 31.02 14.60
N HIS A 347 -9.50 30.20 15.03
CA HIS A 347 -9.35 28.84 14.52
C HIS A 347 -10.44 27.93 15.08
N ALA A 348 -11.59 27.92 14.42
CA ALA A 348 -12.64 26.89 14.57
C ALA A 348 -12.18 25.51 14.01
N ASP A 349 -10.94 25.44 13.55
CA ASP A 349 -10.42 24.32 12.76
C ASP A 349 -10.25 23.01 13.56
N GLY A 350 -10.12 23.08 14.89
CA GLY A 350 -9.88 21.90 15.72
C GLY A 350 -11.00 20.86 15.65
N LEU A 351 -12.26 21.27 15.86
CA LEU A 351 -13.40 20.36 15.86
C LEU A 351 -13.71 19.83 14.44
N LEU A 352 -13.65 20.70 13.43
CA LEU A 352 -13.87 20.31 12.04
C LEU A 352 -12.81 19.30 11.58
N GLN A 353 -11.54 19.55 11.88
CA GLN A 353 -10.44 18.66 11.55
C GLN A 353 -10.55 17.32 12.32
N PHE A 354 -10.97 17.34 13.58
CA PHE A 354 -11.28 16.16 14.35
C PHE A 354 -12.35 15.31 13.66
N MET A 355 -13.48 15.93 13.27
CA MET A 355 -14.56 15.24 12.57
C MET A 355 -14.13 14.66 11.23
N HIS A 356 -13.29 15.38 10.47
CA HIS A 356 -12.73 14.88 9.21
C HIS A 356 -11.84 13.66 9.41
N ARG A 357 -11.05 13.62 10.48
CA ARG A 357 -10.20 12.48 10.82
C ARG A 357 -11.02 11.25 11.23
N ILE A 358 -12.05 11.44 12.06
CA ILE A 358 -12.98 10.36 12.43
C ILE A 358 -13.73 9.86 11.19
N ASP A 359 -14.25 10.75 10.33
CA ASP A 359 -14.92 10.38 9.08
C ASP A 359 -14.01 9.59 8.15
N ALA A 360 -12.75 9.99 8.01
CA ALA A 360 -11.77 9.28 7.19
C ALA A 360 -11.38 7.91 7.76
N LEU A 361 -11.29 7.80 9.10
CA LEU A 361 -10.95 6.55 9.78
C LEU A 361 -12.07 5.51 9.69
N THR A 362 -13.32 5.95 9.85
CA THR A 362 -14.51 5.09 9.89
C THR A 362 -15.19 4.92 8.53
N GLY A 363 -14.79 5.68 7.54
CA GLY A 363 -15.38 5.68 6.20
C GLY A 363 -14.46 5.10 5.12
N ASN A 364 -14.77 5.46 3.89
CA ASN A 364 -14.05 5.04 2.69
C ASN A 364 -13.78 6.25 1.80
N GLY A 365 -12.82 6.13 0.88
CA GLY A 365 -12.49 7.20 -0.05
C GLY A 365 -11.76 6.71 -1.29
N ASN A 366 -11.43 7.62 -2.18
CA ASN A 366 -10.67 7.37 -3.39
C ASN A 366 -9.23 7.87 -3.19
N LEU A 367 -8.25 7.05 -3.57
CA LEU A 367 -6.82 7.41 -3.52
C LEU A 367 -6.36 8.25 -4.71
N ASP A 368 -7.10 8.21 -5.82
CA ASP A 368 -6.73 8.92 -7.03
C ASP A 368 -7.89 9.77 -7.55
N SER A 369 -7.56 11.01 -7.94
CA SER A 369 -8.56 12.02 -8.33
C SER A 369 -8.82 12.09 -9.83
N ARG A 370 -8.05 11.42 -10.71
CA ARG A 370 -8.09 11.77 -12.14
C ARG A 370 -8.49 10.68 -13.14
N ARG A 371 -8.23 9.38 -12.95
CA ARG A 371 -8.63 8.34 -13.92
C ARG A 371 -8.81 6.91 -13.39
N ASN A 372 -8.22 6.54 -12.25
CA ASN A 372 -8.40 5.22 -11.64
C ASN A 372 -8.83 5.40 -10.18
N PHE A 373 -10.13 5.34 -9.95
CA PHE A 373 -10.71 5.43 -8.61
C PHE A 373 -10.34 4.18 -7.79
N VAL A 374 -9.12 4.15 -7.24
CA VAL A 374 -8.75 3.12 -6.26
C VAL A 374 -9.48 3.42 -4.97
N LYS A 375 -10.56 2.70 -4.75
CA LYS A 375 -11.34 2.79 -3.51
C LYS A 375 -10.56 2.16 -2.37
N THR A 376 -10.52 2.85 -1.24
CA THR A 376 -9.86 2.41 -0.02
C THR A 376 -10.66 2.82 1.21
N GLY A 377 -10.23 2.41 2.39
CA GLY A 377 -10.87 2.72 3.66
C GLY A 377 -11.38 1.48 4.35
N LEU A 378 -12.26 1.68 5.32
CA LEU A 378 -12.69 0.63 6.25
C LEU A 378 -13.28 -0.59 5.51
N PHE A 379 -14.26 -0.37 4.63
CA PHE A 379 -14.88 -1.47 3.87
C PHE A 379 -13.92 -2.08 2.85
N TYR A 380 -13.31 -1.25 1.98
CA TYR A 380 -12.50 -1.78 0.87
C TYR A 380 -11.23 -2.49 1.33
N SER A 381 -10.70 -2.16 2.50
CA SER A 381 -9.55 -2.85 3.11
C SER A 381 -9.93 -4.14 3.86
N ASN A 382 -11.22 -4.33 4.17
CA ASN A 382 -11.71 -5.43 5.02
C ASN A 382 -13.01 -6.06 4.50
N ARG A 383 -13.26 -6.00 3.20
CA ARG A 383 -14.55 -6.34 2.58
C ARG A 383 -15.03 -7.78 2.79
N LEU A 384 -14.13 -8.68 3.15
CA LEU A 384 -14.42 -10.11 3.36
C LEU A 384 -14.77 -10.45 4.81
N LEU A 385 -14.90 -9.47 5.70
CA LEU A 385 -15.33 -9.73 7.08
C LEU A 385 -16.70 -10.43 7.07
N THR A 386 -16.78 -11.57 7.73
CA THR A 386 -18.05 -12.30 7.96
C THR A 386 -18.62 -12.00 9.35
N ASP A 387 -17.76 -11.89 10.36
CA ASP A 387 -18.12 -11.41 11.71
C ASP A 387 -17.77 -9.91 11.84
N LYS A 388 -18.76 -9.10 12.16
CA LYS A 388 -18.66 -7.64 12.28
C LYS A 388 -18.74 -7.14 13.72
N SER A 389 -18.77 -8.04 14.69
CA SER A 389 -18.87 -7.68 16.12
C SER A 389 -17.71 -6.77 16.57
N GLN A 390 -16.52 -6.97 15.99
CA GLN A 390 -15.36 -6.14 16.27
C GLN A 390 -15.53 -4.67 15.83
N LEU A 391 -16.39 -4.37 14.85
CA LEU A 391 -16.71 -2.98 14.47
C LEU A 391 -17.54 -2.30 15.56
N GLU A 392 -18.42 -3.04 16.23
CA GLU A 392 -19.18 -2.56 17.39
C GLU A 392 -18.25 -2.24 18.56
N VAL A 393 -17.29 -3.14 18.83
CA VAL A 393 -16.25 -2.90 19.86
C VAL A 393 -15.42 -1.62 19.56
N LEU A 394 -15.17 -1.30 18.29
CA LEU A 394 -14.50 -0.04 17.91
C LEU A 394 -15.43 1.17 18.06
N ASP A 395 -16.72 1.00 17.80
CA ASP A 395 -17.72 2.05 18.03
C ASP A 395 -17.89 2.35 19.54
N ASP A 396 -17.92 1.31 20.38
CA ASP A 396 -17.94 1.46 21.84
C ASP A 396 -16.68 2.18 22.34
N TYR A 397 -15.50 1.81 21.85
CA TYR A 397 -14.25 2.49 22.19
C TYR A 397 -14.23 3.98 21.78
N LEU A 398 -14.78 4.29 20.62
CA LEU A 398 -14.96 5.68 20.17
C LEU A 398 -15.95 6.43 21.05
N ALA A 399 -17.05 5.78 21.46
CA ALA A 399 -18.06 6.35 22.35
C ALA A 399 -17.49 6.65 23.75
N GLU A 400 -16.73 5.74 24.32
CA GLU A 400 -16.02 5.94 25.59
C GLU A 400 -15.09 7.15 25.51
N ALA A 401 -14.27 7.24 24.45
CA ALA A 401 -13.36 8.36 24.25
C ALA A 401 -14.09 9.71 24.07
N LEU A 402 -15.26 9.73 23.41
CA LEU A 402 -16.09 10.93 23.26
C LEU A 402 -16.76 11.35 24.57
N ASN A 403 -17.07 10.40 25.45
CA ASN A 403 -17.72 10.69 26.74
C ASN A 403 -16.72 11.08 27.83
N ASP A 404 -15.44 10.85 27.63
CA ASP A 404 -14.39 11.30 28.54
C ASP A 404 -14.15 12.82 28.38
N PRO A 405 -14.47 13.66 29.39
CA PRO A 405 -14.32 15.11 29.30
C PRO A 405 -12.84 15.56 29.24
N GLU A 406 -11.89 14.74 29.68
CA GLU A 406 -10.48 15.02 29.56
C GLU A 406 -9.98 14.85 28.12
N ARG A 407 -10.62 13.96 27.37
CA ARG A 407 -10.28 13.66 25.98
C ARG A 407 -11.06 14.50 24.96
N PHE A 408 -12.33 14.79 25.24
CA PHE A 408 -13.22 15.50 24.34
C PHE A 408 -14.04 16.59 25.04
N SER A 409 -13.53 17.82 24.98
CA SER A 409 -14.20 19.02 25.51
C SER A 409 -14.16 20.12 24.44
N PRO A 410 -15.21 20.29 23.62
CA PRO A 410 -15.28 21.39 22.66
C PRO A 410 -15.29 22.74 23.38
N PRO A 411 -14.54 23.76 22.89
CA PRO A 411 -14.48 25.05 23.56
C PRO A 411 -15.82 25.78 23.50
N HIS A 412 -16.19 26.44 24.59
CA HIS A 412 -17.47 27.14 24.76
C HIS A 412 -17.77 28.17 23.67
N ASN A 413 -16.78 28.82 23.11
CA ASN A 413 -16.91 29.85 22.08
C ASN A 413 -17.15 29.30 20.65
N LEU A 414 -17.17 28.00 20.45
CA LEU A 414 -17.56 27.37 19.16
C LEU A 414 -19.05 27.55 18.84
N PHE A 415 -19.85 27.80 19.86
CA PHE A 415 -21.29 27.96 19.72
C PHE A 415 -21.63 29.45 19.83
N ASN A 416 -22.25 30.03 18.79
CA ASN A 416 -22.84 31.37 18.93
C ASN A 416 -24.03 31.25 19.87
N TYR A 417 -23.87 31.76 21.10
CA TYR A 417 -24.90 31.80 22.10
C TYR A 417 -25.91 32.91 21.77
N GLY A 418 -26.99 32.58 21.06
CA GLY A 418 -28.23 33.31 21.18
C GLY A 418 -28.96 32.93 22.50
N GLU A 419 -29.84 33.79 23.03
CA GLU A 419 -30.64 33.46 24.21
C GLU A 419 -31.30 32.09 24.07
N GLY A 420 -30.95 31.13 24.95
CA GLY A 420 -31.51 29.77 24.99
C GLY A 420 -30.59 28.63 24.53
N ASN A 421 -29.37 28.88 24.09
CA ASN A 421 -28.43 27.81 23.68
C ASN A 421 -27.67 27.24 24.90
N ASN A 422 -27.93 25.98 25.23
CA ASN A 422 -27.22 25.26 26.30
C ASN A 422 -25.97 24.57 25.71
N TYR A 423 -24.80 24.86 26.30
CA TYR A 423 -23.51 24.26 25.93
C TYR A 423 -23.56 22.72 25.94
N ASP A 424 -24.05 22.15 27.04
CA ASP A 424 -24.10 20.70 27.23
C ASP A 424 -24.97 20.02 26.17
N GLU A 425 -26.09 20.64 25.78
CA GLU A 425 -26.95 20.14 24.71
C GLU A 425 -26.24 20.15 23.34
N ASN A 426 -25.49 21.21 23.04
CA ASN A 426 -24.74 21.29 21.81
C ASN A 426 -23.60 20.26 21.77
N VAL A 427 -22.88 20.06 22.86
CA VAL A 427 -21.87 19.01 22.99
C VAL A 427 -22.50 17.64 22.81
N ARG A 428 -23.65 17.39 23.46
CA ARG A 428 -24.39 16.15 23.29
C ARG A 428 -24.77 15.91 21.82
N ARG A 429 -25.33 16.91 21.14
CA ARG A 429 -25.70 16.81 19.71
C ARG A 429 -24.49 16.49 18.81
N ILE A 430 -23.30 17.06 19.10
CA ILE A 430 -22.08 16.75 18.37
C ILE A 430 -21.66 15.29 18.59
N LYS A 431 -21.66 14.82 19.84
CA LYS A 431 -21.34 13.43 20.17
C LYS A 431 -22.30 12.46 19.48
N GLU A 432 -23.60 12.70 19.59
CA GLU A 432 -24.63 11.91 18.91
C GLU A 432 -24.43 11.89 17.38
N LYS A 433 -24.12 13.04 16.77
CA LYS A 433 -23.84 13.15 15.34
C LYS A 433 -22.60 12.35 14.95
N ILE A 434 -21.54 12.37 15.74
CA ILE A 434 -20.33 11.59 15.49
C ILE A 434 -20.65 10.10 15.57
N LEU A 435 -21.30 9.65 16.64
CA LEU A 435 -21.61 8.24 16.88
C LEU A 435 -22.59 7.66 15.86
N THR A 436 -23.58 8.45 15.42
CA THR A 436 -24.55 7.97 14.44
C THR A 436 -24.04 8.02 13.00
N LYS A 437 -23.31 9.08 12.64
CA LYS A 437 -22.88 9.32 11.27
C LYS A 437 -21.51 8.74 10.94
N TYR A 438 -20.61 8.68 11.91
CA TYR A 438 -19.22 8.29 11.72
C TYR A 438 -18.84 7.03 12.50
N SER A 439 -19.80 6.09 12.70
CA SER A 439 -19.50 4.81 13.30
C SER A 439 -18.74 3.89 12.34
N PHE A 440 -17.96 2.97 12.88
CA PHE A 440 -17.28 1.91 12.11
C PHE A 440 -18.31 0.98 11.48
N LYS A 441 -19.35 0.60 12.23
CA LYS A 441 -20.41 -0.28 11.75
C LYS A 441 -21.16 0.32 10.56
N SER A 442 -21.60 1.58 10.64
CA SER A 442 -22.26 2.25 9.52
C SER A 442 -21.33 2.50 8.35
N GLY A 443 -20.12 2.95 8.61
CA GLY A 443 -19.10 3.20 7.57
C GLY A 443 -18.76 1.96 6.75
N PHE A 444 -18.76 0.79 7.39
CA PHE A 444 -18.57 -0.50 6.73
C PHE A 444 -19.83 -0.95 5.98
N ASN A 445 -20.98 -1.02 6.65
CA ASN A 445 -22.21 -1.57 6.08
C ASN A 445 -22.76 -0.72 4.94
N ASP A 446 -22.77 0.60 5.11
CA ASP A 446 -23.29 1.56 4.12
C ASP A 446 -22.23 1.92 3.07
N ARG A 447 -21.01 1.39 3.19
CA ARG A 447 -19.86 1.73 2.34
C ARG A 447 -19.67 3.24 2.24
N ARG A 448 -19.90 3.95 3.34
CA ARG A 448 -19.95 5.39 3.39
C ARG A 448 -18.67 6.02 2.84
N MET A 449 -18.81 6.87 1.83
CA MET A 449 -17.70 7.56 1.22
C MET A 449 -17.41 8.88 1.94
N TYR A 450 -16.14 9.19 2.11
CA TYR A 450 -15.67 10.48 2.60
C TYR A 450 -16.11 11.59 1.62
N ARG A 451 -16.77 12.61 2.14
CA ARG A 451 -17.44 13.62 1.30
C ARG A 451 -16.65 14.88 1.06
N TRP A 452 -15.54 15.05 1.78
CA TRP A 452 -14.74 16.26 1.68
C TRP A 452 -13.66 16.11 0.61
N ASN A 453 -13.24 17.22 0.01
CA ASN A 453 -12.06 17.24 -0.82
C ASN A 453 -10.84 16.86 0.05
N ASP A 454 -9.86 16.15 -0.54
CA ASP A 454 -8.58 15.81 0.10
C ASP A 454 -8.54 14.60 1.05
N TYR A 455 -9.32 13.55 0.78
CA TYR A 455 -9.23 12.28 1.53
C TYR A 455 -7.78 11.78 1.69
N VAL A 456 -6.96 11.89 0.64
CA VAL A 456 -5.56 11.47 0.64
C VAL A 456 -4.73 12.27 1.64
N VAL A 457 -4.98 13.58 1.76
CA VAL A 457 -4.31 14.46 2.72
C VAL A 457 -4.64 14.04 4.14
N VAL A 458 -5.92 13.80 4.43
CA VAL A 458 -6.37 13.36 5.77
C VAL A 458 -5.80 11.98 6.12
N LEU A 459 -5.76 11.04 5.16
CA LEU A 459 -5.11 9.74 5.38
C LEU A 459 -3.62 9.88 5.71
N LYS A 460 -2.89 10.74 5.01
CA LYS A 460 -1.48 11.02 5.34
C LYS A 460 -1.34 11.62 6.74
N GLN A 461 -2.23 12.53 7.13
CA GLN A 461 -2.25 13.07 8.49
C GLN A 461 -2.47 11.97 9.54
N LEU A 462 -3.44 11.06 9.33
CA LEU A 462 -3.69 9.93 10.22
C LEU A 462 -2.48 9.01 10.32
N GLN A 463 -1.82 8.70 9.20
CA GLN A 463 -0.61 7.90 9.19
C GLN A 463 0.52 8.60 9.98
N ASN A 464 0.73 9.88 9.77
CA ASN A 464 1.75 10.66 10.49
C ASN A 464 1.47 10.72 12.00
N LEU A 465 0.21 10.88 12.42
CA LEU A 465 -0.16 10.85 13.83
C LEU A 465 0.16 9.48 14.45
N TYR A 466 -0.21 8.41 13.77
CA TYR A 466 0.05 7.04 14.21
C TYR A 466 1.55 6.74 14.33
N TYR A 467 2.36 7.07 13.32
CA TYR A 467 3.80 6.81 13.36
C TYR A 467 4.53 7.66 14.41
N LYS A 468 4.18 8.95 14.56
CA LYS A 468 4.77 9.80 15.61
C LYS A 468 4.45 9.34 17.03
N SER A 469 3.41 8.55 17.23
CA SER A 469 3.07 7.99 18.54
C SER A 469 3.81 6.69 18.88
N GLN A 470 4.58 6.16 17.92
CA GLN A 470 5.42 4.97 18.11
C GLN A 470 6.90 5.33 18.39
N LEU A 471 7.29 6.60 18.17
CA LEU A 471 8.59 7.16 18.55
C LEU A 471 8.54 7.72 19.97
#